data_0cc1b80a1f4fd503a3bc6243a5f5932b
#
_entry.id   0cc1b80a1f4fd503a3bc6243a5f5932b
#
_cell.length_a   1.000
_cell.length_b   1.000
_cell.length_c   1.000
_cell.angle_alpha   90.00
_cell.angle_beta   90.00
_cell.angle_gamma   90.00
#
_symmetry.space_group_name_H-M   'P 1'
#
loop_
_entity.id
_entity.type
_entity.pdbx_description
1 polymer ?
#
loop_
_entity_poly.entity_id
_entity_poly.type
_entity_poly.pdbx_seq_one_letter_code
_entity_poly.pdbx_strand_id
1 'polypeptide(L)'
;MKPTVILTAALLCVLSPSAFAFEAASAAGGEKAGAPTATVKLRTFNVLNYGAVGDDKTDNTAAFSACLKAVIAGGGGKMFIPDGIYRGRIIIPGTKEWITVEIAGESEPTPVFGTIGTFVFPKNGTIIKCLSESGPAVISSANVPDKLYMRFSGVNVSLRNLDVRTYDNPGIGGIDLLNAVQCKLENVFVNTDIYNVQASKPTHGTAGISTPACNNGALTILRNVVVTGYHTGILVNEHTDGDNINLASNINGLEFNFAHHASRFGRVGAQRCTRSITVTGKHGFCIDQLDMEIAGPGQTDEHNKWQATDININDPKNLGSGDINYWVVEGNVGAVEKFTINGGANIRARRIGSAPVGSK
;
A
#
# COMPACT_ATOMS: atom_id res chain seq x y z
N MET A 1 1.25 -34.60 55.00
CA MET A 1 1.90 -34.66 53.67
C MET A 1 1.10 -35.61 52.80
N LYS A 2 0.35 -35.10 51.84
CA LYS A 2 -0.39 -35.88 50.84
C LYS A 2 0.29 -35.67 49.49
N PRO A 3 0.57 -36.68 48.68
CA PRO A 3 1.15 -36.52 47.37
C PRO A 3 0.10 -36.12 46.35
N THR A 4 0.39 -35.09 45.59
CA THR A 4 -0.41 -34.65 44.46
C THR A 4 -0.02 -35.45 43.23
N VAL A 5 -0.96 -36.17 42.67
CA VAL A 5 -0.79 -36.95 41.42
C VAL A 5 -1.05 -35.97 40.28
N ILE A 6 -0.02 -35.80 39.43
CA ILE A 6 -0.14 -35.05 38.17
C ILE A 6 -0.50 -36.07 37.08
N LEU A 7 -1.71 -35.95 36.54
CA LEU A 7 -2.19 -36.78 35.44
C LEU A 7 -1.82 -36.07 34.12
N THR A 8 -0.84 -36.61 33.40
CA THR A 8 -0.44 -36.14 32.08
C THR A 8 -1.32 -36.84 31.03
N ALA A 9 -2.25 -36.12 30.43
CA ALA A 9 -3.03 -36.64 29.31
C ALA A 9 -2.23 -36.48 28.02
N ALA A 10 -1.72 -37.60 27.49
CA ALA A 10 -1.14 -37.66 26.16
C ALA A 10 -2.27 -37.80 25.13
N LEU A 11 -2.46 -36.79 24.32
CA LEU A 11 -3.39 -36.81 23.20
C LEU A 11 -2.72 -37.44 21.99
N LEU A 12 -3.09 -38.68 21.72
CA LEU A 12 -2.61 -39.47 20.56
C LEU A 12 -3.47 -39.04 19.34
N CYS A 13 -2.93 -38.21 18.46
CA CYS A 13 -3.53 -37.97 17.14
C CYS A 13 -3.23 -39.15 16.23
N VAL A 14 -4.21 -39.99 15.99
CA VAL A 14 -4.19 -41.04 14.97
C VAL A 14 -4.50 -40.38 13.63
N LEU A 15 -3.49 -40.24 12.79
CA LEU A 15 -3.64 -39.83 11.39
C LEU A 15 -4.09 -41.07 10.57
N SER A 16 -5.32 -41.06 10.11
CA SER A 16 -5.82 -42.00 9.11
C SER A 16 -5.42 -41.51 7.72
N PRO A 17 -4.73 -42.29 6.90
CA PRO A 17 -4.51 -41.94 5.50
C PRO A 17 -5.76 -42.31 4.69
N SER A 18 -6.62 -41.35 4.38
CA SER A 18 -7.63 -41.50 3.34
C SER A 18 -6.97 -41.37 1.98
N ALA A 19 -6.74 -42.54 1.34
CA ALA A 19 -6.35 -42.61 -0.05
C ALA A 19 -7.53 -42.10 -0.93
N PHE A 20 -7.36 -40.96 -1.58
CA PHE A 20 -8.22 -40.55 -2.66
C PHE A 20 -7.83 -41.36 -3.90
N ALA A 21 -8.61 -42.40 -4.21
CA ALA A 21 -8.57 -43.07 -5.51
C ALA A 21 -9.26 -42.14 -6.53
N PHE A 22 -8.49 -41.67 -7.49
CA PHE A 22 -9.00 -40.95 -8.65
C PHE A 22 -9.45 -41.98 -9.68
N GLU A 23 -10.73 -42.29 -9.72
CA GLU A 23 -11.32 -43.10 -10.77
C GLU A 23 -11.47 -42.27 -12.03
N ALA A 24 -10.66 -42.58 -13.05
CA ALA A 24 -10.79 -41.99 -14.36
C ALA A 24 -11.99 -42.64 -15.08
N ALA A 25 -13.14 -42.02 -15.00
CA ALA A 25 -14.31 -42.36 -15.83
C ALA A 25 -14.10 -41.79 -17.25
N SER A 26 -13.69 -42.64 -18.17
CA SER A 26 -13.78 -42.41 -19.59
C SER A 26 -15.25 -42.40 -20.02
N ALA A 27 -15.84 -41.26 -20.23
CA ALA A 27 -17.14 -41.12 -20.93
C ALA A 27 -16.92 -40.39 -22.23
N ALA A 28 -16.92 -41.16 -23.30
CA ALA A 28 -17.18 -40.67 -24.64
C ALA A 28 -18.63 -40.17 -24.72
N GLY A 29 -18.84 -38.97 -25.19
CA GLY A 29 -20.21 -38.51 -25.48
C GLY A 29 -20.38 -37.00 -25.54
N GLY A 30 -20.44 -36.49 -26.77
CA GLY A 30 -21.22 -35.29 -27.07
C GLY A 30 -20.67 -33.96 -26.64
N GLU A 31 -19.97 -33.29 -27.52
CA GLU A 31 -19.72 -31.85 -27.48
C GLU A 31 -21.06 -31.11 -27.43
N LYS A 32 -21.56 -30.80 -26.23
CA LYS A 32 -22.55 -29.76 -26.08
C LYS A 32 -21.81 -28.44 -26.27
N ALA A 33 -22.11 -27.75 -27.38
CA ALA A 33 -21.71 -26.39 -27.58
C ALA A 33 -21.96 -25.59 -26.29
N GLY A 34 -20.87 -25.24 -25.58
CA GLY A 34 -20.94 -24.48 -24.36
C GLY A 34 -21.68 -23.17 -24.64
N ALA A 35 -22.71 -22.90 -23.89
CA ALA A 35 -23.32 -21.60 -23.91
C ALA A 35 -22.19 -20.55 -23.70
N PRO A 36 -22.17 -19.46 -24.49
CA PRO A 36 -21.11 -18.47 -24.35
C PRO A 36 -21.12 -17.98 -22.89
N THR A 37 -20.00 -18.19 -22.21
CA THR A 37 -19.79 -17.67 -20.87
C THR A 37 -19.93 -16.16 -20.99
N ALA A 38 -21.05 -15.60 -20.53
CA ALA A 38 -21.30 -14.18 -20.58
C ALA A 38 -20.19 -13.53 -19.77
N THR A 39 -19.29 -12.85 -20.45
CA THR A 39 -18.26 -12.04 -19.81
C THR A 39 -18.99 -10.94 -19.05
N VAL A 40 -19.07 -11.06 -17.72
CA VAL A 40 -19.70 -10.02 -16.89
C VAL A 40 -18.82 -8.79 -17.00
N LYS A 41 -19.18 -7.90 -17.92
CA LYS A 41 -18.50 -6.61 -18.06
C LYS A 41 -18.88 -5.75 -16.85
N LEU A 42 -17.91 -5.37 -16.03
CA LEU A 42 -18.10 -4.42 -14.94
C LEU A 42 -18.79 -3.15 -15.48
N ARG A 43 -19.89 -2.77 -14.87
CA ARG A 43 -20.58 -1.52 -15.22
C ARG A 43 -19.65 -0.34 -14.95
N THR A 44 -19.58 0.59 -15.89
CA THR A 44 -18.74 1.78 -15.77
C THR A 44 -19.62 3.00 -15.54
N PHE A 45 -19.27 3.76 -14.52
CA PHE A 45 -19.91 4.99 -14.09
C PHE A 45 -18.91 6.13 -14.23
N ASN A 46 -19.14 7.04 -15.17
CA ASN A 46 -18.26 8.18 -15.39
C ASN A 46 -18.63 9.30 -14.43
N VAL A 47 -17.65 9.80 -13.65
CA VAL A 47 -17.88 10.86 -12.65
C VAL A 47 -18.43 12.15 -13.23
N LEU A 48 -18.14 12.45 -14.51
CA LEU A 48 -18.69 13.64 -15.20
C LEU A 48 -20.21 13.59 -15.28
N ASN A 49 -20.81 12.41 -15.38
CA ASN A 49 -22.27 12.24 -15.40
C ASN A 49 -22.91 12.53 -14.03
N TYR A 50 -22.10 12.70 -12.99
CA TYR A 50 -22.52 13.02 -11.63
C TYR A 50 -22.11 14.45 -11.21
N GLY A 51 -21.65 15.25 -12.16
CA GLY A 51 -21.31 16.65 -11.96
C GLY A 51 -19.87 16.90 -11.55
N ALA A 52 -18.97 15.94 -11.69
CA ALA A 52 -17.56 16.19 -11.44
C ALA A 52 -16.95 17.08 -12.54
N VAL A 53 -16.01 17.93 -12.15
CA VAL A 53 -15.30 18.87 -13.05
C VAL A 53 -13.80 18.83 -12.73
N GLY A 54 -12.99 18.48 -13.72
CA GLY A 54 -11.52 18.33 -13.56
C GLY A 54 -10.74 19.64 -13.77
N ASP A 55 -11.17 20.76 -13.17
CA ASP A 55 -10.69 22.13 -13.44
C ASP A 55 -9.72 22.67 -12.38
N ASP A 56 -9.29 21.88 -11.42
CA ASP A 56 -8.48 22.28 -10.25
C ASP A 56 -9.12 23.42 -9.40
N LYS A 57 -10.44 23.53 -9.42
CA LYS A 57 -11.17 24.56 -8.66
C LYS A 57 -12.39 24.01 -7.95
N THR A 58 -13.20 23.25 -8.68
CA THR A 58 -14.48 22.72 -8.20
C THR A 58 -14.25 21.63 -7.16
N ASP A 59 -14.97 21.69 -6.02
CA ASP A 59 -15.02 20.59 -5.06
C ASP A 59 -15.91 19.46 -5.59
N ASN A 60 -15.29 18.34 -5.88
CA ASN A 60 -15.94 17.17 -6.47
C ASN A 60 -16.40 16.13 -5.43
N THR A 61 -16.26 16.38 -4.14
CA THR A 61 -16.58 15.42 -3.07
C THR A 61 -18.02 14.89 -3.20
N ALA A 62 -18.98 15.79 -3.47
CA ALA A 62 -20.39 15.41 -3.65
C ALA A 62 -20.61 14.57 -4.93
N ALA A 63 -19.94 14.94 -6.04
CA ALA A 63 -20.03 14.21 -7.30
C ALA A 63 -19.45 12.81 -7.19
N PHE A 64 -18.30 12.66 -6.54
CA PHE A 64 -17.71 11.35 -6.25
C PHE A 64 -18.62 10.49 -5.38
N SER A 65 -19.20 11.09 -4.34
CA SER A 65 -20.14 10.38 -3.46
C SER A 65 -21.39 9.91 -4.23
N ALA A 66 -21.95 10.72 -5.12
CA ALA A 66 -23.09 10.36 -5.95
C ALA A 66 -22.74 9.21 -6.92
N CYS A 67 -21.57 9.29 -7.57
CA CYS A 67 -21.10 8.24 -8.46
C CYS A 67 -20.88 6.91 -7.69
N LEU A 68 -20.22 6.93 -6.55
CA LEU A 68 -20.01 5.73 -5.72
C LEU A 68 -21.32 5.12 -5.23
N LYS A 69 -22.29 5.92 -4.84
CA LYS A 69 -23.63 5.42 -4.49
C LYS A 69 -24.27 4.68 -5.66
N ALA A 70 -24.12 5.18 -6.88
CA ALA A 70 -24.65 4.49 -8.07
C ALA A 70 -23.88 3.19 -8.36
N VAL A 71 -22.56 3.17 -8.21
CA VAL A 71 -21.74 1.95 -8.31
C VAL A 71 -22.22 0.89 -7.34
N ILE A 72 -22.42 1.25 -6.07
CA ILE A 72 -22.86 0.35 -5.00
C ILE A 72 -24.29 -0.14 -5.24
N ALA A 73 -25.21 0.75 -5.60
CA ALA A 73 -26.58 0.40 -5.96
C ALA A 73 -26.66 -0.55 -7.18
N GLY A 74 -25.64 -0.48 -8.05
CA GLY A 74 -25.48 -1.39 -9.17
C GLY A 74 -24.91 -2.77 -8.81
N GLY A 75 -24.62 -3.03 -7.53
CA GLY A 75 -23.98 -4.27 -7.07
C GLY A 75 -22.46 -4.30 -7.29
N GLY A 76 -21.82 -3.16 -7.41
CA GLY A 76 -20.43 -2.98 -7.72
C GLY A 76 -20.19 -2.46 -9.15
N GLY A 77 -18.95 -2.20 -9.47
CA GLY A 77 -18.58 -1.69 -10.79
C GLY A 77 -17.36 -0.76 -10.75
N LYS A 78 -17.20 -0.02 -11.85
CA LYS A 78 -16.09 0.88 -12.07
C LYS A 78 -16.54 2.34 -12.02
N MET A 79 -16.00 3.10 -11.09
CA MET A 79 -16.01 4.55 -11.10
C MET A 79 -14.87 5.02 -12.00
N PHE A 80 -15.19 5.57 -13.14
CA PHE A 80 -14.22 6.06 -14.11
C PHE A 80 -14.05 7.58 -13.97
N ILE A 81 -12.79 8.02 -13.88
CA ILE A 81 -12.43 9.41 -13.70
C ILE A 81 -11.55 9.82 -14.90
N PRO A 82 -12.05 10.60 -15.85
CA PRO A 82 -11.26 11.11 -16.95
C PRO A 82 -10.05 11.94 -16.50
N ASP A 83 -9.11 12.18 -17.39
CA ASP A 83 -7.97 13.03 -17.11
C ASP A 83 -8.42 14.44 -16.70
N GLY A 84 -7.75 14.98 -15.70
CA GLY A 84 -8.07 16.29 -15.10
C GLY A 84 -7.61 16.37 -13.65
N ILE A 85 -7.72 17.56 -13.08
CA ILE A 85 -7.39 17.80 -11.67
C ILE A 85 -8.68 18.00 -10.89
N TYR A 86 -9.00 17.02 -10.06
CA TYR A 86 -10.24 17.00 -9.29
C TYR A 86 -9.94 17.28 -7.82
N ARG A 87 -10.38 18.42 -7.32
CA ARG A 87 -10.33 18.71 -5.89
C ARG A 87 -11.44 17.97 -5.17
N GLY A 88 -11.15 17.41 -4.00
CA GLY A 88 -12.14 16.75 -3.17
C GLY A 88 -11.64 15.44 -2.59
N ARG A 89 -12.55 14.71 -2.00
CA ARG A 89 -12.30 13.42 -1.35
C ARG A 89 -13.20 12.33 -1.90
N ILE A 90 -12.67 11.13 -1.94
CA ILE A 90 -13.39 9.92 -2.32
C ILE A 90 -13.57 9.06 -1.08
N ILE A 91 -14.79 8.96 -0.58
CA ILE A 91 -15.13 8.13 0.58
C ILE A 91 -15.95 6.93 0.09
N ILE A 92 -15.34 5.75 0.12
CA ILE A 92 -15.94 4.51 -0.33
C ILE A 92 -16.85 4.00 0.79
N PRO A 93 -18.17 3.98 0.63
CA PRO A 93 -19.08 3.54 1.69
C PRO A 93 -18.89 2.06 2.00
N GLY A 94 -19.06 1.70 3.26
CA GLY A 94 -19.15 0.31 3.65
C GLY A 94 -20.50 -0.30 3.24
N THR A 95 -20.50 -1.58 2.91
CA THR A 95 -21.71 -2.36 2.52
C THR A 95 -21.80 -3.63 3.33
N LYS A 96 -23.02 -4.16 3.46
CA LYS A 96 -23.25 -5.49 4.08
C LYS A 96 -22.98 -6.61 3.08
N GLU A 97 -23.11 -6.33 1.81
CA GLU A 97 -22.88 -7.27 0.72
C GLU A 97 -21.45 -7.15 0.21
N TRP A 98 -20.88 -8.27 -0.20
CA TRP A 98 -19.55 -8.31 -0.79
C TRP A 98 -19.62 -7.80 -2.22
N ILE A 99 -19.08 -6.61 -2.44
CA ILE A 99 -19.03 -5.98 -3.74
C ILE A 99 -17.60 -5.56 -4.10
N THR A 100 -17.36 -5.40 -5.38
CA THR A 100 -16.09 -4.84 -5.88
C THR A 100 -16.34 -3.44 -6.41
N VAL A 101 -15.56 -2.49 -5.93
CA VAL A 101 -15.51 -1.12 -6.42
C VAL A 101 -14.13 -0.89 -7.04
N GLU A 102 -14.10 -0.64 -8.34
CA GLU A 102 -12.91 -0.16 -9.03
C GLU A 102 -13.01 1.37 -9.18
N ILE A 103 -11.96 2.09 -8.79
CA ILE A 103 -11.79 3.52 -9.06
C ILE A 103 -10.60 3.63 -10.00
N ALA A 104 -10.86 4.10 -11.20
CA ALA A 104 -9.84 4.12 -12.25
C ALA A 104 -9.77 5.46 -12.96
N GLY A 105 -8.56 6.00 -13.01
CA GLY A 105 -8.20 7.10 -13.89
C GLY A 105 -8.11 6.66 -15.34
N GLU A 106 -8.16 7.63 -16.24
CA GLU A 106 -8.06 7.41 -17.68
C GLU A 106 -6.63 7.04 -18.08
N SER A 107 -5.69 7.89 -17.78
CA SER A 107 -4.29 7.72 -18.14
C SER A 107 -3.43 7.23 -16.97
N GLU A 108 -2.45 6.40 -17.29
CA GLU A 108 -1.43 5.99 -16.34
C GLU A 108 -0.58 7.21 -15.96
N PRO A 109 -0.44 7.52 -14.65
CA PRO A 109 0.44 8.59 -14.23
C PRO A 109 1.89 8.22 -14.54
N THR A 110 2.58 9.06 -15.25
CA THR A 110 3.99 8.86 -15.61
C THR A 110 4.85 9.75 -14.71
N PRO A 111 5.71 9.20 -13.85
CA PRO A 111 6.62 10.01 -13.07
C PRO A 111 7.63 10.67 -14.00
N VAL A 112 7.80 11.97 -13.87
CA VAL A 112 8.89 12.69 -14.52
C VAL A 112 9.96 12.90 -13.47
N PHE A 113 11.09 12.23 -13.63
CA PHE A 113 12.26 12.49 -12.81
C PHE A 113 12.87 13.84 -13.25
N GLY A 114 12.81 14.82 -12.37
CA GLY A 114 13.49 16.09 -12.58
C GLY A 114 15.01 15.92 -12.44
N THR A 115 15.75 16.81 -13.05
CA THR A 115 17.21 16.92 -12.83
C THR A 115 17.45 17.18 -11.34
N ILE A 116 18.30 16.34 -10.73
CA ILE A 116 18.74 16.45 -9.33
C ILE A 116 17.69 15.95 -8.31
N GLY A 117 17.22 14.69 -8.47
CA GLY A 117 16.53 14.00 -7.38
C GLY A 117 15.19 14.62 -6.94
N THR A 118 14.61 15.48 -7.75
CA THR A 118 13.27 16.00 -7.56
C THR A 118 12.29 15.21 -8.42
N PHE A 119 11.28 14.63 -7.79
CA PHE A 119 10.15 14.11 -8.55
C PHE A 119 9.35 15.29 -9.09
N VAL A 120 9.28 15.43 -10.41
CA VAL A 120 8.34 16.35 -11.03
C VAL A 120 7.07 15.57 -11.31
N PHE A 121 6.02 15.91 -10.60
CA PHE A 121 4.73 15.24 -10.79
C PHE A 121 4.10 15.67 -12.11
N PRO A 122 3.56 14.72 -12.88
CA PRO A 122 2.92 15.05 -14.13
C PRO A 122 1.75 16.02 -13.89
N LYS A 123 1.56 16.93 -14.84
CA LYS A 123 0.42 17.87 -14.85
C LYS A 123 -0.78 17.29 -15.60
N ASN A 124 -0.60 16.14 -16.22
CA ASN A 124 -1.58 15.40 -17.00
C ASN A 124 -1.89 14.07 -16.31
N GLY A 125 -3.00 13.48 -16.65
CA GLY A 125 -3.55 12.27 -16.04
C GLY A 125 -4.68 12.58 -15.05
N THR A 126 -5.13 11.59 -14.36
CA THR A 126 -6.20 11.72 -13.36
C THR A 126 -5.61 12.03 -11.99
N ILE A 127 -5.78 13.27 -11.56
CA ILE A 127 -5.22 13.80 -10.30
C ILE A 127 -6.35 14.05 -9.32
N ILE A 128 -6.29 13.42 -8.16
CA ILE A 128 -7.20 13.67 -7.02
C ILE A 128 -6.45 14.51 -5.99
N LYS A 129 -6.93 15.71 -5.74
CA LYS A 129 -6.24 16.71 -4.94
C LYS A 129 -7.07 17.13 -3.73
N CYS A 130 -6.56 16.95 -2.54
CA CYS A 130 -7.19 17.44 -1.33
C CYS A 130 -6.32 18.47 -0.64
N LEU A 131 -6.87 19.64 -0.45
CA LEU A 131 -6.21 20.79 0.18
C LEU A 131 -6.81 21.12 1.56
N SER A 132 -7.69 20.27 2.10
CA SER A 132 -8.26 20.55 3.41
C SER A 132 -7.23 20.29 4.52
N GLU A 133 -7.29 21.06 5.60
CA GLU A 133 -6.28 21.04 6.66
C GLU A 133 -6.41 19.85 7.62
N SER A 134 -7.55 19.18 7.61
CA SER A 134 -7.81 18.05 8.51
C SER A 134 -8.89 17.12 7.96
N GLY A 135 -8.94 15.91 8.48
CA GLY A 135 -10.01 14.95 8.21
C GLY A 135 -9.52 13.60 7.66
N PRO A 136 -10.43 12.79 7.10
CA PRO A 136 -10.08 11.48 6.58
C PRO A 136 -9.14 11.58 5.37
N ALA A 137 -8.52 10.47 5.01
CA ALA A 137 -7.70 10.36 3.80
C ALA A 137 -8.43 10.84 2.55
N VAL A 138 -7.67 11.17 1.51
CA VAL A 138 -8.24 11.62 0.23
C VAL A 138 -9.10 10.52 -0.38
N ILE A 139 -8.61 9.28 -0.36
CA ILE A 139 -9.40 8.10 -0.68
C ILE A 139 -9.46 7.22 0.56
N SER A 140 -10.65 6.97 1.07
CA SER A 140 -10.82 6.18 2.28
C SER A 140 -11.97 5.19 2.19
N SER A 141 -11.81 4.06 2.89
CA SER A 141 -12.87 3.08 3.09
C SER A 141 -13.58 3.33 4.42
N ALA A 142 -14.91 3.45 4.40
CA ALA A 142 -15.71 3.65 5.61
C ALA A 142 -16.07 2.33 6.26
N ASN A 143 -16.22 2.35 7.58
CA ASN A 143 -16.78 1.23 8.33
C ASN A 143 -18.24 0.97 7.97
N VAL A 144 -18.69 -0.28 8.08
CA VAL A 144 -20.11 -0.60 8.09
C VAL A 144 -20.70 -0.15 9.42
N PRO A 145 -21.80 0.62 9.43
CA PRO A 145 -22.36 1.19 10.66
C PRO A 145 -22.85 0.17 11.68
N ASP A 146 -23.31 -0.99 11.22
CA ASP A 146 -23.85 -2.03 12.09
C ASP A 146 -22.76 -3.03 12.48
N LYS A 147 -22.75 -3.36 13.76
CA LYS A 147 -21.85 -4.27 14.46
C LYS A 147 -21.86 -5.71 13.91
N LEU A 148 -21.55 -5.90 12.65
CA LEU A 148 -21.19 -7.22 12.18
C LEU A 148 -19.86 -7.61 12.81
N TYR A 149 -19.73 -8.86 13.18
CA TYR A 149 -18.67 -9.51 13.94
C TYR A 149 -17.25 -9.26 13.41
N MET A 150 -17.14 -8.72 12.22
CA MET A 150 -15.92 -8.28 11.58
C MET A 150 -16.08 -6.82 11.11
N ARG A 151 -15.12 -6.00 11.42
CA ARG A 151 -15.12 -4.54 11.14
C ARG A 151 -14.88 -4.23 9.65
N PHE A 152 -15.52 -4.96 8.75
CA PHE A 152 -15.28 -4.83 7.31
C PHE A 152 -16.32 -3.98 6.64
N SER A 153 -15.87 -3.27 5.62
CA SER A 153 -16.76 -2.52 4.77
C SER A 153 -17.57 -3.38 3.79
N GLY A 154 -17.29 -4.68 3.70
CA GLY A 154 -17.86 -5.54 2.65
C GLY A 154 -17.38 -5.20 1.23
N VAL A 155 -16.43 -4.27 1.09
CA VAL A 155 -16.00 -3.75 -0.20
C VAL A 155 -14.58 -4.20 -0.53
N ASN A 156 -14.42 -4.87 -1.66
CA ASN A 156 -13.14 -5.04 -2.32
C ASN A 156 -12.84 -3.78 -3.15
N VAL A 157 -11.66 -3.22 -2.98
CA VAL A 157 -11.28 -1.96 -3.61
C VAL A 157 -10.15 -2.19 -4.62
N SER A 158 -10.36 -1.72 -5.85
CA SER A 158 -9.30 -1.63 -6.85
C SER A 158 -9.08 -0.17 -7.24
N LEU A 159 -7.85 0.30 -7.13
CA LEU A 159 -7.43 1.65 -7.53
C LEU A 159 -6.45 1.53 -8.68
N ARG A 160 -6.67 2.27 -9.75
CA ARG A 160 -5.80 2.21 -10.93
C ARG A 160 -5.60 3.58 -11.56
N ASN A 161 -4.38 3.83 -12.03
CA ASN A 161 -4.04 5.01 -12.82
C ASN A 161 -4.44 6.32 -12.13
N LEU A 162 -4.02 6.49 -10.89
CA LEU A 162 -4.39 7.65 -10.07
C LEU A 162 -3.16 8.34 -9.52
N ASP A 163 -3.17 9.66 -9.54
CA ASP A 163 -2.25 10.52 -8.80
C ASP A 163 -3.04 11.21 -7.66
N VAL A 164 -2.72 10.86 -6.42
CA VAL A 164 -3.38 11.36 -5.21
C VAL A 164 -2.47 12.35 -4.52
N ARG A 165 -2.93 13.58 -4.32
CA ARG A 165 -2.11 14.67 -3.77
C ARG A 165 -2.74 15.28 -2.55
N THR A 166 -1.99 15.32 -1.46
CA THR A 166 -2.40 15.99 -0.23
C THR A 166 -1.77 17.37 -0.06
N TYR A 167 -0.73 17.68 -0.80
CA TYR A 167 0.08 18.88 -0.66
C TYR A 167 0.32 19.22 0.81
N ASP A 168 1.22 19.91 1.21
CA ASP A 168 1.54 20.37 2.55
C ASP A 168 0.42 20.25 3.62
N ASN A 169 -0.19 19.07 3.69
CA ASN A 169 -1.28 18.80 4.62
C ASN A 169 -0.95 17.60 5.53
N PRO A 170 -0.22 17.84 6.64
CA PRO A 170 0.26 16.76 7.50
C PRO A 170 -0.87 16.00 8.22
N GLY A 171 -2.08 16.57 8.28
CA GLY A 171 -3.24 15.95 8.93
C GLY A 171 -4.01 14.97 8.05
N ILE A 172 -3.63 14.80 6.78
CA ILE A 172 -4.38 13.98 5.82
C ILE A 172 -3.50 12.89 5.22
N GLY A 173 -3.92 11.66 5.35
CA GLY A 173 -3.36 10.53 4.61
C GLY A 173 -3.78 10.58 3.13
N GLY A 174 -3.00 9.93 2.26
CA GLY A 174 -3.33 9.82 0.85
C GLY A 174 -4.47 8.84 0.59
N ILE A 175 -4.24 7.57 0.92
CA ILE A 175 -5.18 6.46 0.72
C ILE A 175 -5.28 5.64 2.00
N ASP A 176 -6.47 5.57 2.57
CA ASP A 176 -6.75 4.79 3.77
C ASP A 176 -7.75 3.67 3.46
N LEU A 177 -7.26 2.45 3.39
CA LEU A 177 -8.05 1.26 3.10
C LEU A 177 -8.25 0.37 4.33
N LEU A 178 -8.06 0.90 5.53
CA LEU A 178 -8.14 0.14 6.78
C LEU A 178 -9.40 -0.71 6.91
N ASN A 179 -10.51 -0.23 6.36
CA ASN A 179 -11.82 -0.88 6.46
C ASN A 179 -12.21 -1.68 5.21
N ALA A 180 -11.39 -1.68 4.16
CA ALA A 180 -11.62 -2.52 2.98
C ALA A 180 -11.21 -3.96 3.27
N VAL A 181 -11.63 -4.90 2.42
CA VAL A 181 -11.34 -6.32 2.63
C VAL A 181 -10.16 -6.76 1.78
N GLN A 182 -10.32 -6.75 0.47
CA GLN A 182 -9.24 -7.04 -0.46
C GLN A 182 -8.98 -5.79 -1.30
N CYS A 183 -7.71 -5.49 -1.51
CA CYS A 183 -7.34 -4.30 -2.24
C CYS A 183 -6.33 -4.60 -3.33
N LYS A 184 -6.49 -3.88 -4.44
CA LYS A 184 -5.50 -3.85 -5.51
C LYS A 184 -5.20 -2.41 -5.88
N LEU A 185 -3.94 -2.02 -5.83
CA LEU A 185 -3.46 -0.73 -6.30
C LEU A 185 -2.46 -0.96 -7.43
N GLU A 186 -2.70 -0.32 -8.56
CA GLU A 186 -1.88 -0.49 -9.76
C GLU A 186 -1.68 0.86 -10.45
N ASN A 187 -0.44 1.25 -10.70
CA ASN A 187 -0.08 2.54 -11.26
C ASN A 187 -0.68 3.69 -10.42
N VAL A 188 -0.38 3.70 -9.12
CA VAL A 188 -0.93 4.67 -8.18
C VAL A 188 0.20 5.48 -7.57
N PHE A 189 0.09 6.80 -7.67
CA PHE A 189 1.01 7.74 -7.05
C PHE A 189 0.30 8.46 -5.92
N VAL A 190 1.00 8.57 -4.80
CA VAL A 190 0.49 9.26 -3.61
C VAL A 190 1.58 10.19 -3.12
N ASN A 191 1.28 11.47 -3.11
CA ASN A 191 2.31 12.43 -2.80
C ASN A 191 1.82 13.64 -2.01
N THR A 192 2.74 14.20 -1.23
CA THR A 192 2.65 15.55 -0.70
C THR A 192 3.55 16.47 -1.54
N ASP A 193 3.49 17.78 -1.30
CA ASP A 193 4.51 18.67 -1.82
C ASP A 193 5.84 18.36 -1.12
N ILE A 194 6.80 17.82 -1.87
CA ILE A 194 8.11 17.42 -1.35
C ILE A 194 8.82 18.58 -0.65
N TYR A 195 8.66 19.78 -1.13
CA TYR A 195 9.32 20.95 -0.55
C TYR A 195 8.77 21.32 0.81
N ASN A 196 7.53 20.97 1.08
CA ASN A 196 6.86 21.29 2.33
C ASN A 196 6.90 20.18 3.40
N VAL A 197 7.25 18.96 3.01
CA VAL A 197 7.45 17.84 3.96
C VAL A 197 8.47 18.20 5.06
N GLN A 198 9.38 19.10 4.76
CA GLN A 198 10.39 19.55 5.71
C GLN A 198 9.88 20.62 6.68
N ALA A 199 8.92 21.41 6.26
CA ALA A 199 8.30 22.44 7.09
C ALA A 199 7.21 21.85 8.00
N SER A 200 6.46 20.90 7.49
CA SER A 200 5.45 20.20 8.26
C SER A 200 6.14 19.16 9.15
N LYS A 201 6.11 19.36 10.44
CA LYS A 201 6.45 18.29 11.38
C LYS A 201 5.52 17.12 11.06
N PRO A 202 6.05 15.96 10.61
CA PRO A 202 5.20 14.82 10.32
C PRO A 202 4.42 14.49 11.59
N THR A 203 3.13 14.63 11.51
CA THR A 203 2.24 14.29 12.61
C THR A 203 2.09 12.79 12.67
N HIS A 204 2.11 12.23 13.87
CA HIS A 204 1.82 10.82 14.08
C HIS A 204 0.47 10.48 13.42
N GLY A 205 0.46 9.44 12.63
CA GLY A 205 -0.76 8.85 12.09
C GLY A 205 -1.06 9.16 10.62
N THR A 206 -0.26 9.96 9.92
CA THR A 206 -0.46 10.16 8.49
C THR A 206 0.39 9.21 7.67
N ALA A 207 -0.27 8.29 6.98
CA ALA A 207 0.35 7.41 6.01
C ALA A 207 -0.04 7.83 4.58
N GLY A 208 0.90 7.66 3.64
CA GLY A 208 0.58 7.80 2.23
C GLY A 208 -0.44 6.76 1.80
N ILE A 209 -0.20 5.51 2.16
CA ILE A 209 -1.14 4.42 1.96
C ILE A 209 -1.24 3.61 3.26
N SER A 210 -2.47 3.36 3.74
CA SER A 210 -2.76 2.38 4.79
C SER A 210 -3.47 1.18 4.17
N THR A 211 -2.87 -0.01 4.27
CA THR A 211 -3.50 -1.24 3.79
C THR A 211 -4.59 -1.72 4.75
N PRO A 212 -5.50 -2.61 4.33
CA PRO A 212 -6.54 -3.15 5.20
C PRO A 212 -5.99 -3.71 6.52
N ALA A 213 -6.76 -3.49 7.59
CA ALA A 213 -6.46 -4.01 8.93
C ALA A 213 -7.52 -5.01 9.40
N CYS A 214 -8.12 -5.73 8.48
CA CYS A 214 -9.16 -6.70 8.78
C CYS A 214 -8.57 -8.10 8.98
N ASN A 215 -8.92 -8.75 10.07
CA ASN A 215 -8.52 -10.14 10.34
C ASN A 215 -9.14 -11.11 9.33
N ASN A 216 -8.32 -12.01 8.79
CA ASN A 216 -8.69 -13.17 8.00
C ASN A 216 -9.14 -12.90 6.56
N GLY A 217 -8.20 -12.78 5.67
CA GLY A 217 -8.40 -12.85 4.24
C GLY A 217 -8.18 -11.54 3.50
N ALA A 218 -7.71 -10.52 4.18
CA ALA A 218 -7.24 -9.36 3.45
C ALA A 218 -5.97 -9.74 2.68
N LEU A 219 -6.05 -9.64 1.38
CA LEU A 219 -4.90 -9.67 0.50
C LEU A 219 -4.84 -8.32 -0.21
N THR A 220 -3.76 -7.61 0.01
CA THR A 220 -3.47 -6.38 -0.71
C THR A 220 -2.43 -6.65 -1.78
N ILE A 221 -2.72 -6.22 -2.99
CA ILE A 221 -1.79 -6.30 -4.12
C ILE A 221 -1.39 -4.88 -4.50
N LEU A 222 -0.09 -4.60 -4.48
CA LEU A 222 0.49 -3.32 -4.87
C LEU A 222 1.40 -3.52 -6.07
N ARG A 223 1.18 -2.79 -7.17
CA ARG A 223 2.00 -2.84 -8.38
C ARG A 223 2.26 -1.43 -8.91
N ASN A 224 3.51 -1.10 -9.16
CA ASN A 224 3.90 0.23 -9.67
C ASN A 224 3.33 1.35 -8.79
N VAL A 225 3.67 1.32 -7.50
CA VAL A 225 3.18 2.29 -6.52
C VAL A 225 4.30 3.22 -6.10
N VAL A 226 4.04 4.52 -6.12
CA VAL A 226 4.97 5.56 -5.67
C VAL A 226 4.35 6.33 -4.51
N VAL A 227 5.08 6.47 -3.41
CA VAL A 227 4.62 7.23 -2.25
C VAL A 227 5.71 8.17 -1.77
N THR A 228 5.39 9.47 -1.68
CA THR A 228 6.38 10.47 -1.29
C THR A 228 5.85 11.44 -0.25
N GLY A 229 6.70 11.76 0.72
CA GLY A 229 6.52 12.89 1.59
C GLY A 229 5.66 12.68 2.84
N TYR A 230 5.41 11.45 3.24
CA TYR A 230 4.59 11.14 4.42
C TYR A 230 5.44 10.75 5.65
N HIS A 231 4.81 10.78 6.81
CA HIS A 231 5.42 10.19 8.00
C HIS A 231 5.67 8.70 7.77
N THR A 232 4.69 7.99 7.24
CA THR A 232 4.81 6.60 6.82
C THR A 232 4.40 6.49 5.36
N GLY A 233 5.29 6.03 4.50
CA GLY A 233 4.99 5.82 3.09
C GLY A 233 3.85 4.83 2.93
N ILE A 234 4.09 3.57 3.28
CA ILE A 234 3.06 2.52 3.29
C ILE A 234 2.98 1.87 4.67
N LEU A 235 1.82 1.98 5.30
CA LEU A 235 1.48 1.26 6.51
C LEU A 235 0.88 -0.10 6.13
N VAL A 236 1.66 -1.15 6.36
CA VAL A 236 1.31 -2.54 6.02
C VAL A 236 0.67 -3.19 7.24
N ASN A 237 -0.61 -3.48 7.18
CA ASN A 237 -1.34 -4.08 8.28
C ASN A 237 -1.56 -5.59 8.09
N GLU A 238 -2.16 -5.99 6.97
CA GLU A 238 -2.47 -7.38 6.65
C GLU A 238 -1.56 -7.92 5.54
N HIS A 239 -1.81 -9.12 5.06
CA HIS A 239 -1.08 -9.75 3.98
C HIS A 239 -0.99 -8.83 2.75
N THR A 240 0.21 -8.48 2.38
CA THR A 240 0.47 -7.60 1.24
C THR A 240 1.49 -8.23 0.31
N ASP A 241 1.15 -8.28 -0.97
CA ASP A 241 2.05 -8.65 -2.06
C ASP A 241 2.35 -7.39 -2.88
N GLY A 242 3.55 -6.86 -2.74
CA GLY A 242 4.02 -5.64 -3.39
C GLY A 242 5.09 -5.91 -4.43
N ASP A 243 5.06 -5.17 -5.55
CA ASP A 243 6.13 -5.18 -6.53
C ASP A 243 6.29 -3.83 -7.21
N ASN A 244 7.53 -3.46 -7.49
CA ASN A 244 7.91 -2.15 -8.00
C ASN A 244 7.33 -1.00 -7.17
N ILE A 245 7.67 -1.00 -5.89
CA ILE A 245 7.27 0.01 -4.92
C ILE A 245 8.39 1.04 -4.79
N ASN A 246 8.07 2.32 -4.96
CA ASN A 246 9.02 3.41 -4.79
C ASN A 246 8.56 4.35 -3.68
N LEU A 247 9.39 4.48 -2.68
CA LEU A 247 9.15 5.30 -1.49
C LEU A 247 10.21 6.39 -1.44
N ALA A 248 9.79 7.64 -1.39
CA ALA A 248 10.75 8.74 -1.36
C ALA A 248 10.42 9.78 -0.31
N SER A 249 11.44 10.26 0.39
CA SER A 249 11.33 11.36 1.35
C SER A 249 10.26 11.13 2.43
N ASN A 250 10.06 9.88 2.83
CA ASN A 250 9.21 9.52 3.97
C ASN A 250 10.06 9.38 5.24
N ILE A 251 9.48 9.52 6.43
CA ILE A 251 10.20 9.16 7.65
C ILE A 251 10.35 7.65 7.71
N ASN A 252 9.25 6.92 7.66
CA ASN A 252 9.25 5.47 7.52
C ASN A 252 8.86 5.13 6.08
N GLY A 253 9.67 4.38 5.36
CA GLY A 253 9.31 3.89 4.03
C GLY A 253 8.16 2.89 4.11
N LEU A 254 8.48 1.63 4.41
CA LEU A 254 7.50 0.61 4.80
C LEU A 254 7.39 0.55 6.33
N GLU A 255 6.17 0.48 6.85
CA GLU A 255 5.94 0.22 8.26
C GLU A 255 5.06 -1.02 8.42
N PHE A 256 5.61 -2.08 9.02
CA PHE A 256 4.89 -3.31 9.32
C PHE A 256 4.28 -3.24 10.72
N ASN A 257 2.95 -3.11 10.79
CA ASN A 257 2.27 -2.77 12.03
C ASN A 257 1.44 -3.93 12.63
N PHE A 258 0.83 -4.77 11.82
CA PHE A 258 -0.14 -5.74 12.32
C PHE A 258 0.53 -7.04 12.77
N ALA A 259 -0.02 -7.68 13.82
CA ALA A 259 0.53 -8.91 14.38
C ALA A 259 0.03 -10.16 13.65
N HIS A 260 0.91 -11.18 13.55
CA HIS A 260 0.60 -12.53 13.07
C HIS A 260 0.32 -12.66 11.56
N HIS A 261 0.73 -11.70 10.77
CA HIS A 261 0.61 -11.72 9.31
C HIS A 261 1.97 -11.74 8.64
N ALA A 262 1.98 -12.04 7.35
CA ALA A 262 3.18 -12.05 6.54
C ALA A 262 2.93 -11.36 5.20
N SER A 263 3.92 -10.62 4.74
CA SER A 263 3.88 -9.88 3.48
C SER A 263 5.10 -10.18 2.63
N ARG A 264 4.94 -10.07 1.32
CA ARG A 264 6.04 -10.21 0.38
C ARG A 264 6.14 -8.98 -0.51
N PHE A 265 7.37 -8.56 -0.75
CA PHE A 265 7.68 -7.49 -1.69
C PHE A 265 8.76 -7.96 -2.65
N GLY A 266 8.54 -7.76 -3.95
CA GLY A 266 9.55 -7.95 -4.97
C GLY A 266 10.60 -6.83 -4.87
N ARG A 267 10.50 -5.78 -5.67
CA ARG A 267 11.39 -4.63 -5.60
C ARG A 267 10.78 -3.51 -4.76
N VAL A 268 11.56 -3.00 -3.81
CA VAL A 268 11.26 -1.80 -3.01
C VAL A 268 12.41 -0.81 -3.15
N GLY A 269 12.15 0.36 -3.70
CA GLY A 269 13.04 1.51 -3.66
C GLY A 269 12.70 2.39 -2.46
N ALA A 270 13.65 2.66 -1.59
CA ALA A 270 13.49 3.55 -0.44
C ALA A 270 14.49 4.72 -0.56
N GLN A 271 14.08 5.76 -1.29
CA GLN A 271 14.93 6.89 -1.61
C GLN A 271 14.76 7.99 -0.55
N ARG A 272 15.86 8.40 0.08
CA ARG A 272 15.85 9.50 1.07
C ARG A 272 14.81 9.31 2.20
N CYS A 273 14.45 8.09 2.52
CA CYS A 273 13.64 7.79 3.69
C CYS A 273 14.54 7.84 4.94
N THR A 274 14.04 8.39 6.04
CA THR A 274 14.79 8.38 7.31
C THR A 274 15.01 6.94 7.78
N ARG A 275 14.01 6.07 7.57
CA ARG A 275 14.08 4.63 7.80
C ARG A 275 13.43 3.94 6.62
N SER A 276 14.14 3.02 5.98
CA SER A 276 13.57 2.28 4.85
C SER A 276 12.46 1.35 5.30
N ILE A 277 12.66 0.68 6.44
CA ILE A 277 11.72 -0.26 7.04
C ILE A 277 11.58 0.04 8.54
N THR A 278 10.35 0.07 9.02
CA THR A 278 10.02 0.15 10.44
C THR A 278 9.08 -0.98 10.80
N VAL A 279 9.30 -1.61 11.96
CA VAL A 279 8.45 -2.69 12.47
C VAL A 279 7.87 -2.26 13.80
N THR A 280 6.55 -2.16 13.85
CA THR A 280 5.79 -1.75 15.03
C THR A 280 4.86 -2.84 15.54
N GLY A 281 4.64 -3.90 14.77
CA GLY A 281 3.86 -5.09 15.14
C GLY A 281 4.61 -6.39 14.85
N LYS A 282 4.09 -7.51 15.35
CA LYS A 282 4.64 -8.86 15.08
C LYS A 282 4.31 -9.29 13.66
N HIS A 283 5.03 -8.78 12.70
CA HIS A 283 4.80 -9.03 11.27
C HIS A 283 5.96 -9.80 10.64
N GLY A 284 5.63 -10.80 9.83
CA GLY A 284 6.59 -11.48 8.98
C GLY A 284 6.71 -10.80 7.63
N PHE A 285 7.90 -10.71 7.05
CA PHE A 285 8.05 -10.17 5.70
C PHE A 285 9.19 -10.80 4.92
N CYS A 286 9.06 -10.78 3.60
CA CYS A 286 10.14 -11.08 2.68
C CYS A 286 10.23 -9.96 1.66
N ILE A 287 11.43 -9.41 1.47
CA ILE A 287 11.73 -8.42 0.43
C ILE A 287 12.79 -9.03 -0.47
N ASP A 288 12.47 -9.19 -1.75
CA ASP A 288 13.41 -9.79 -2.69
C ASP A 288 14.54 -8.82 -3.02
N GLN A 289 14.23 -7.53 -3.23
CA GLN A 289 15.21 -6.48 -3.50
C GLN A 289 14.84 -5.18 -2.78
N LEU A 290 15.76 -4.66 -1.99
CA LEU A 290 15.65 -3.35 -1.34
C LEU A 290 16.73 -2.40 -1.86
N ASP A 291 16.32 -1.41 -2.64
CA ASP A 291 17.21 -0.35 -3.15
C ASP A 291 17.06 0.88 -2.25
N MET A 292 18.15 1.33 -1.68
CA MET A 292 18.17 2.48 -0.81
C MET A 292 19.05 3.58 -1.42
N GLU A 293 18.49 4.76 -1.60
CA GLU A 293 19.26 5.95 -1.93
C GLU A 293 19.42 6.80 -0.66
N ILE A 294 20.66 7.00 -0.27
CA ILE A 294 21.00 7.77 0.92
C ILE A 294 21.66 9.08 0.47
N ALA A 295 21.14 10.20 0.96
CA ALA A 295 21.81 11.49 0.73
C ALA A 295 23.19 11.47 1.42
N GLY A 296 24.26 11.70 0.67
CA GLY A 296 25.62 11.76 1.22
C GLY A 296 25.79 12.90 2.21
N PRO A 297 26.76 12.80 3.14
CA PRO A 297 27.12 13.89 4.03
C PRO A 297 27.61 15.07 3.18
N GLY A 298 27.00 16.22 3.35
CA GLY A 298 27.32 17.45 2.61
C GLY A 298 26.40 17.76 1.43
N GLN A 299 25.51 16.87 1.01
CA GLN A 299 24.34 17.24 0.23
C GLN A 299 23.26 17.77 1.19
N THR A 300 23.55 18.85 1.86
CA THR A 300 22.53 19.72 2.43
C THR A 300 21.92 20.48 1.26
N ASP A 301 21.03 19.83 0.51
CA ASP A 301 19.94 20.56 -0.06
C ASP A 301 19.32 21.33 1.10
N GLU A 302 19.32 22.65 1.05
CA GLU A 302 18.69 23.45 2.10
C GLU A 302 17.20 23.08 2.30
N HIS A 303 16.67 22.26 1.41
CA HIS A 303 15.37 21.61 1.48
C HIS A 303 15.41 20.20 2.10
N ASN A 304 16.55 19.55 2.24
CA ASN A 304 16.70 18.20 2.77
C ASN A 304 17.32 18.20 4.17
N LYS A 305 16.59 18.67 5.16
CA LYS A 305 16.92 18.49 6.59
C LYS A 305 16.79 17.04 7.07
N TRP A 306 16.36 16.14 6.19
CA TRP A 306 16.23 14.72 6.45
C TRP A 306 17.56 14.04 6.14
N GLN A 307 18.43 14.03 7.12
CA GLN A 307 19.55 13.13 7.06
C GLN A 307 18.99 11.72 7.15
N ALA A 308 19.26 10.90 6.15
CA ALA A 308 19.09 9.47 6.31
C ALA A 308 19.82 9.10 7.59
N THR A 309 19.09 8.63 8.58
CA THR A 309 19.75 8.10 9.76
C THR A 309 20.48 6.84 9.34
N ASP A 310 21.56 6.50 10.02
CA ASP A 310 22.29 5.25 9.78
C ASP A 310 21.45 3.98 10.04
N ILE A 311 20.15 4.14 10.24
CA ILE A 311 19.23 3.05 10.60
C ILE A 311 18.35 2.74 9.39
N ASN A 312 18.67 1.68 8.67
CA ASN A 312 17.88 1.23 7.53
C ASN A 312 16.65 0.42 7.97
N ILE A 313 16.80 -0.38 9.02
CA ILE A 313 15.72 -1.15 9.61
C ILE A 313 15.57 -0.78 11.09
N ASN A 314 14.37 -0.41 11.49
CA ASN A 314 14.03 -0.04 12.85
C ASN A 314 13.00 -1.01 13.45
N ASP A 315 13.48 -1.94 14.27
CA ASP A 315 12.68 -2.92 15.02
C ASP A 315 13.14 -2.99 16.48
N PRO A 316 13.03 -1.88 17.23
CA PRO A 316 13.64 -1.78 18.57
C PRO A 316 13.08 -2.77 19.59
N LYS A 317 11.92 -3.36 19.30
CA LYS A 317 11.26 -4.35 20.17
C LYS A 317 11.44 -5.79 19.70
N ASN A 318 12.17 -6.02 18.59
CA ASN A 318 12.37 -7.33 17.98
C ASN A 318 11.04 -8.05 17.64
N LEU A 319 10.07 -7.30 17.10
CA LEU A 319 8.75 -7.80 16.78
C LEU A 319 8.68 -8.42 15.38
N GLY A 320 9.53 -7.95 14.47
CA GLY A 320 9.58 -8.42 13.10
C GLY A 320 10.30 -9.76 12.97
N SER A 321 9.92 -10.50 11.95
CA SER A 321 10.66 -11.64 11.47
C SER A 321 10.68 -11.65 9.95
N GLY A 322 11.82 -11.88 9.33
CA GLY A 322 11.82 -11.88 7.86
C GLY A 322 13.18 -11.89 7.22
N ASP A 323 13.13 -11.87 5.91
CA ASP A 323 14.29 -11.90 5.04
C ASP A 323 14.28 -10.72 4.06
N ILE A 324 15.43 -10.08 3.89
CA ILE A 324 15.76 -9.22 2.77
C ILE A 324 16.78 -9.99 1.95
N ASN A 325 16.36 -10.49 0.79
CA ASN A 325 17.19 -11.37 0.00
C ASN A 325 18.36 -10.63 -0.65
N TYR A 326 18.14 -9.39 -1.03
CA TYR A 326 19.14 -8.55 -1.67
C TYR A 326 18.94 -7.08 -1.28
N TRP A 327 20.02 -6.37 -0.95
CA TRP A 327 19.94 -4.94 -0.74
C TRP A 327 21.12 -4.21 -1.39
N VAL A 328 20.82 -3.02 -1.91
CA VAL A 328 21.78 -2.10 -2.52
C VAL A 328 21.61 -0.73 -1.87
N VAL A 329 22.73 -0.07 -1.67
CA VAL A 329 22.75 1.35 -1.33
C VAL A 329 23.28 2.10 -2.54
N GLU A 330 22.46 2.99 -3.07
CA GLU A 330 22.82 3.91 -4.14
C GLU A 330 23.11 5.29 -3.54
N GLY A 331 24.14 5.97 -4.02
CA GLY A 331 24.47 7.32 -3.56
C GLY A 331 25.98 7.59 -3.44
N ASN A 332 26.32 8.74 -2.91
CA ASN A 332 27.72 9.18 -2.81
C ASN A 332 28.49 8.29 -1.83
N VAL A 333 29.40 7.51 -2.37
CA VAL A 333 30.07 6.33 -1.79
C VAL A 333 30.87 6.56 -0.51
N GLY A 334 31.03 7.79 -0.07
CA GLY A 334 31.83 8.09 1.13
C GLY A 334 31.12 7.93 2.48
N ALA A 335 29.81 7.70 2.50
CA ALA A 335 29.05 7.90 3.73
C ALA A 335 28.40 6.67 4.33
N VAL A 336 28.03 5.65 3.57
CA VAL A 336 27.26 4.54 4.13
C VAL A 336 27.70 3.19 3.59
N GLU A 337 28.74 2.66 4.16
CA GLU A 337 29.06 1.24 4.04
C GLU A 337 28.27 0.37 5.04
N LYS A 338 27.46 0.97 5.89
CA LYS A 338 26.79 0.26 6.99
C LYS A 338 25.30 0.16 6.75
N PHE A 339 24.85 -1.06 6.53
CA PHE A 339 23.46 -1.41 6.71
C PHE A 339 23.20 -1.57 8.22
N THR A 340 22.46 -0.64 8.81
CA THR A 340 22.26 -0.62 10.25
C THR A 340 20.85 -1.08 10.59
N ILE A 341 20.78 -2.06 11.45
CA ILE A 341 19.52 -2.58 12.00
C ILE A 341 19.47 -2.20 13.48
N ASN A 342 18.45 -1.45 13.87
CA ASN A 342 18.15 -1.18 15.27
C ASN A 342 17.18 -2.24 15.79
N GLY A 343 17.65 -3.15 16.62
CA GLY A 343 16.91 -4.35 17.02
C GLY A 343 16.90 -5.42 15.93
N GLY A 344 15.73 -6.00 15.64
CA GLY A 344 15.56 -6.90 14.50
C GLY A 344 16.27 -8.25 14.63
N ALA A 345 16.29 -8.83 15.82
CA ALA A 345 16.99 -10.11 16.10
C ALA A 345 16.58 -11.27 15.17
N ASN A 346 15.37 -11.20 14.60
CA ASN A 346 14.83 -12.20 13.71
C ASN A 346 14.79 -11.76 12.23
N ILE A 347 15.49 -10.66 11.90
CA ILE A 347 15.56 -10.14 10.54
C ILE A 347 16.91 -10.48 9.94
N ARG A 348 16.91 -11.11 8.78
CA ARG A 348 18.10 -11.47 8.01
C ARG A 348 18.17 -10.60 6.77
N ALA A 349 19.30 -9.93 6.56
CA ALA A 349 19.54 -9.13 5.38
C ALA A 349 20.84 -9.59 4.70
N ARG A 350 20.77 -9.91 3.42
CA ARG A 350 21.91 -10.40 2.65
C ARG A 350 22.34 -9.33 1.64
N ARG A 351 23.59 -8.90 1.72
CA ARG A 351 24.19 -8.05 0.71
C ARG A 351 24.74 -8.91 -0.44
N ILE A 352 24.38 -8.59 -1.67
CA ILE A 352 25.01 -9.14 -2.85
C ILE A 352 25.72 -7.99 -3.56
N GLY A 353 27.04 -7.88 -3.35
CA GLY A 353 27.92 -6.97 -4.08
C GLY A 353 27.69 -5.48 -3.82
N SER A 354 28.75 -4.70 -3.83
CA SER A 354 28.68 -3.28 -4.11
C SER A 354 28.59 -3.14 -5.64
N ALA A 355 27.58 -2.46 -6.17
CA ALA A 355 27.66 -1.99 -7.54
C ALA A 355 28.95 -1.14 -7.65
N PRO A 356 29.84 -1.40 -8.61
CA PRO A 356 30.99 -0.55 -8.80
C PRO A 356 30.49 0.84 -9.16
N VAL A 357 30.76 1.81 -8.29
CA VAL A 357 30.54 3.21 -8.61
C VAL A 357 31.42 3.51 -9.80
N GLY A 358 30.77 3.82 -10.92
CA GLY A 358 31.51 4.21 -12.11
C GLY A 358 32.41 5.38 -11.78
N SER A 359 33.68 5.16 -11.81
CA SER A 359 34.69 6.20 -11.84
C SER A 359 34.39 7.11 -13.04
N LYS A 360 33.95 8.32 -12.79
CA LYS A 360 34.07 9.41 -13.73
C LYS A 360 35.32 10.20 -13.45
#